data_6244f094a02572b4ea3a77b8df9c8c13
#
_entry.id   6244f094a02572b4ea3a77b8df9c8c13
#
_cell.length_a   1.000
_cell.length_b   1.000
_cell.length_c   1.000
_cell.angle_alpha   90.00
_cell.angle_beta   90.00
_cell.angle_gamma   90.00
#
_symmetry.space_group_name_H-M   'P 1'
#
loop_
_entity.id
_entity.type
_entity.pdbx_description
1 polymer ?
#
loop_
_entity_poly.entity_id
_entity_poly.type
_entity_poly.pdbx_seq_one_letter_code
_entity_poly.pdbx_strand_id
1 'polypeptide(L)'
;RSMSASEETEPGGGWNYTDIVDFLSGYPDATGADLGEMQCQSYYQHCMDNGDPDGTTFAITDLSKINGLLTAFDATAKEMYESDSMTDIARAVYSADNFGGNNRNEGYTNMVDLLGLLNAVQPYAPSASDAIAKLKEAVIYSVNGDNHEGAGGLSLYYPLSVQGTEELSVFADICTSSYYLAYVDSA
;
A
#
# COMPACT_ATOMS: atom_id res chain seq x y z
N ARG A 1 6.59 17.28 2.49
CA ARG A 1 5.70 16.65 3.49
C ARG A 1 5.79 15.15 3.31
N SER A 2 5.89 14.40 4.43
CA SER A 2 5.94 12.95 4.45
C SER A 2 4.78 12.38 5.27
N MET A 3 4.47 11.12 5.00
CA MET A 3 3.53 10.32 5.75
C MET A 3 4.24 9.02 6.13
N SER A 4 4.15 8.61 7.39
CA SER A 4 4.59 7.31 7.88
C SER A 4 3.37 6.47 8.19
N ALA A 5 3.27 5.27 7.64
CA ALA A 5 2.12 4.39 7.83
C ALA A 5 2.47 2.92 7.53
N SER A 6 1.67 2.02 8.08
CA SER A 6 1.66 0.59 7.74
C SER A 6 0.62 0.30 6.67
N GLU A 7 0.86 -0.72 5.84
CA GLU A 7 -0.13 -1.31 4.93
C GLU A 7 -0.96 -2.37 5.65
N GLU A 8 -0.32 -3.11 6.58
CA GLU A 8 -0.98 -4.11 7.41
C GLU A 8 -1.50 -3.49 8.72
N THR A 9 -2.39 -4.18 9.40
CA THR A 9 -2.85 -3.82 10.74
C THR A 9 -1.67 -3.85 11.71
N GLU A 10 -1.39 -2.72 12.34
CA GLU A 10 -0.29 -2.62 13.29
C GLU A 10 -0.50 -3.52 14.51
N PRO A 11 0.53 -4.27 14.96
CA PRO A 11 0.48 -5.04 16.20
C PRO A 11 0.09 -4.18 17.41
N GLY A 12 -0.64 -4.77 18.35
CA GLY A 12 -1.16 -4.05 19.53
C GLY A 12 -0.12 -3.48 20.49
N GLY A 13 1.17 -3.81 20.29
CA GLY A 13 2.30 -3.23 21.04
C GLY A 13 2.55 -1.74 20.74
N GLY A 14 2.04 -1.27 19.59
CA GLY A 14 2.21 0.11 19.15
C GLY A 14 3.64 0.47 18.79
N TRP A 15 3.97 1.75 18.91
CA TRP A 15 5.28 2.31 18.53
C TRP A 15 6.16 2.55 19.73
N ASN A 16 7.48 2.52 19.55
CA ASN A 16 8.43 2.95 20.56
C ASN A 16 8.54 4.49 20.55
N TYR A 17 7.65 5.14 21.29
CA TYR A 17 7.63 6.60 21.39
C TYR A 17 8.88 7.19 22.03
N THR A 18 9.61 6.42 22.86
CA THR A 18 10.87 6.85 23.47
C THR A 18 11.91 7.14 22.40
N ASP A 19 12.11 6.23 21.45
CA ASP A 19 13.05 6.42 20.34
C ASP A 19 12.71 7.66 19.51
N ILE A 20 11.42 7.92 19.28
CA ILE A 20 10.97 9.11 18.54
C ILE A 20 11.36 10.40 19.26
N VAL A 21 11.12 10.47 20.58
CA VAL A 21 11.43 11.65 21.39
C VAL A 21 12.95 11.84 21.53
N ASP A 22 13.69 10.76 21.73
CA ASP A 22 15.16 10.81 21.86
C ASP A 22 15.80 11.25 20.54
N PHE A 23 15.30 10.73 19.38
CA PHE A 23 15.76 11.15 18.07
C PHE A 23 15.54 12.66 17.85
N LEU A 24 14.31 13.14 18.07
CA LEU A 24 13.99 14.57 17.90
C LEU A 24 14.78 15.47 18.85
N SER A 25 15.09 14.99 20.06
CA SER A 25 15.92 15.72 21.02
C SER A 25 17.39 15.80 20.60
N GLY A 26 17.89 14.73 19.98
CA GLY A 26 19.27 14.65 19.50
C GLY A 26 19.49 15.32 18.14
N TYR A 27 18.46 15.36 17.31
CA TYR A 27 18.50 15.87 15.93
C TYR A 27 17.39 16.87 15.66
N PRO A 28 17.42 18.08 16.26
CA PRO A 28 16.34 19.07 16.16
C PRO A 28 16.14 19.61 14.74
N ASP A 29 17.13 19.48 13.84
CA ASP A 29 17.07 19.89 12.45
C ASP A 29 16.73 18.74 11.49
N ALA A 30 16.37 17.55 12.00
CA ALA A 30 16.00 16.40 11.19
C ALA A 30 14.79 16.72 10.27
N THR A 31 14.86 16.25 9.05
CA THR A 31 13.74 16.37 8.11
C THR A 31 12.64 15.35 8.44
N GLY A 32 11.45 15.52 7.83
CA GLY A 32 10.40 14.51 7.94
C GLY A 32 10.79 13.16 7.32
N ALA A 33 11.73 13.13 6.38
CA ALA A 33 12.27 11.90 5.82
C ALA A 33 13.18 11.18 6.82
N ASP A 34 14.10 11.91 7.46
CA ASP A 34 15.00 11.36 8.47
C ASP A 34 14.21 10.79 9.68
N LEU A 35 13.19 11.53 10.12
CA LEU A 35 12.30 11.05 11.19
C LEU A 35 11.53 9.79 10.77
N GLY A 36 11.01 9.77 9.55
CA GLY A 36 10.25 8.61 9.05
C GLY A 36 11.11 7.37 8.89
N GLU A 37 12.33 7.49 8.39
CA GLU A 37 13.27 6.36 8.30
C GLU A 37 13.58 5.80 9.70
N MET A 38 13.87 6.69 10.66
CA MET A 38 14.05 6.27 12.05
C MET A 38 12.81 5.58 12.61
N GLN A 39 11.59 6.10 12.32
CA GLN A 39 10.34 5.48 12.75
C GLN A 39 10.18 4.07 12.17
N CYS A 40 10.46 3.86 10.88
CA CYS A 40 10.41 2.54 10.25
C CYS A 40 11.35 1.56 10.96
N GLN A 41 12.58 1.97 11.18
CA GLN A 41 13.61 1.12 11.83
C GLN A 41 13.24 0.80 13.28
N SER A 42 12.83 1.80 14.06
CA SER A 42 12.43 1.63 15.46
C SER A 42 11.18 0.78 15.61
N TYR A 43 10.19 0.98 14.73
CA TYR A 43 8.96 0.19 14.72
C TYR A 43 9.26 -1.29 14.41
N TYR A 44 10.04 -1.57 13.36
CA TYR A 44 10.40 -2.94 13.02
C TYR A 44 11.19 -3.62 14.15
N GLN A 45 12.15 -2.91 14.74
CA GLN A 45 12.90 -3.44 15.91
C GLN A 45 11.97 -3.71 17.09
N HIS A 46 11.01 -2.85 17.34
CA HIS A 46 10.02 -3.05 18.40
C HIS A 46 9.14 -4.29 18.15
N CYS A 47 8.73 -4.53 16.90
CA CYS A 47 8.02 -5.75 16.52
C CYS A 47 8.89 -7.00 16.72
N MET A 48 10.18 -6.94 16.33
CA MET A 48 11.15 -8.01 16.57
C MET A 48 11.28 -8.35 18.08
N ASP A 49 11.41 -7.34 18.91
CA ASP A 49 11.58 -7.50 20.36
C ASP A 49 10.32 -8.07 21.03
N ASN A 50 9.15 -7.83 20.46
CA ASN A 50 7.87 -8.35 20.93
C ASN A 50 7.49 -9.72 20.30
N GLY A 51 8.30 -10.25 19.38
CA GLY A 51 8.13 -11.57 18.79
C GLY A 51 7.05 -11.62 17.69
N ASP A 52 6.72 -10.50 17.07
CA ASP A 52 5.74 -10.38 15.98
C ASP A 52 6.27 -9.54 14.80
N PRO A 53 7.44 -9.90 14.21
CA PRO A 53 7.98 -9.16 13.08
C PRO A 53 7.39 -9.56 11.74
N ASP A 54 6.91 -10.81 11.60
CA ASP A 54 6.64 -11.42 10.28
C ASP A 54 5.48 -10.75 9.54
N GLY A 55 4.46 -10.27 10.27
CA GLY A 55 3.31 -9.54 9.71
C GLY A 55 3.52 -8.02 9.62
N THR A 56 4.73 -7.53 9.91
CA THR A 56 4.97 -6.08 9.99
C THR A 56 5.19 -5.48 8.62
N THR A 57 4.51 -4.36 8.34
CA THR A 57 4.87 -3.42 7.25
C THR A 57 4.92 -2.01 7.82
N PHE A 58 5.84 -1.20 7.35
CA PHE A 58 5.86 0.23 7.67
C PHE A 58 6.65 0.99 6.62
N ALA A 59 6.11 2.11 6.14
CA ALA A 59 6.73 2.88 5.08
C ALA A 59 6.65 4.38 5.33
N ILE A 60 7.60 5.11 4.72
CA ILE A 60 7.54 6.56 4.62
C ILE A 60 7.36 7.01 3.18
N THR A 61 6.35 7.84 2.95
CA THR A 61 5.95 8.34 1.63
C THR A 61 6.16 9.84 1.53
N ASP A 62 6.79 10.30 0.44
CA ASP A 62 6.84 11.71 0.07
C ASP A 62 5.53 12.12 -0.61
N LEU A 63 4.69 12.85 0.12
CA LEU A 63 3.39 13.30 -0.37
C LEU A 63 3.48 14.27 -1.57
N SER A 64 4.65 14.86 -1.83
CA SER A 64 4.84 15.70 -3.02
C SER A 64 4.88 14.91 -4.33
N LYS A 65 5.11 13.59 -4.25
CA LYS A 65 5.18 12.66 -5.38
C LYS A 65 3.85 11.98 -5.71
N ILE A 66 2.89 12.01 -4.79
CA ILE A 66 1.62 11.28 -4.91
C ILE A 66 0.84 11.69 -6.17
N ASN A 67 0.79 12.97 -6.54
CA ASN A 67 0.07 13.39 -7.74
C ASN A 67 0.66 12.76 -9.02
N GLY A 68 1.99 12.58 -9.09
CA GLY A 68 2.63 11.88 -10.19
C GLY A 68 2.26 10.40 -10.23
N LEU A 69 2.24 9.75 -9.07
CA LEU A 69 1.80 8.37 -8.93
C LEU A 69 0.32 8.20 -9.34
N LEU A 70 -0.57 9.06 -8.85
CA LEU A 70 -2.00 9.00 -9.19
C LEU A 70 -2.24 9.16 -10.69
N THR A 71 -1.48 10.06 -11.36
CA THR A 71 -1.59 10.26 -12.81
C THR A 71 -1.14 9.01 -13.59
N ALA A 72 -0.02 8.40 -13.18
CA ALA A 72 0.48 7.19 -13.82
C ALA A 72 -0.45 5.98 -13.55
N PHE A 73 -0.98 5.89 -12.32
CA PHE A 73 -1.95 4.86 -11.96
C PHE A 73 -3.26 5.00 -12.75
N ASP A 74 -3.77 6.22 -12.97
CA ASP A 74 -4.99 6.45 -13.76
C ASP A 74 -4.84 5.96 -15.21
N ALA A 75 -3.65 6.14 -15.80
CA ALA A 75 -3.34 5.58 -17.12
C ALA A 75 -3.36 4.04 -17.10
N THR A 76 -2.80 3.41 -16.07
CA THR A 76 -2.85 1.96 -15.87
C THR A 76 -4.28 1.47 -15.68
N ALA A 77 -5.05 2.14 -14.85
CA ALA A 77 -6.46 1.82 -14.59
C ALA A 77 -7.31 1.89 -15.86
N LYS A 78 -7.03 2.88 -16.73
CA LYS A 78 -7.68 2.98 -18.04
C LYS A 78 -7.38 1.76 -18.91
N GLU A 79 -6.11 1.36 -19.02
CA GLU A 79 -5.73 0.17 -19.80
C GLU A 79 -6.35 -1.11 -19.21
N MET A 80 -6.44 -1.23 -17.88
CA MET A 80 -7.13 -2.35 -17.22
C MET A 80 -8.62 -2.38 -17.58
N TYR A 81 -9.30 -1.23 -17.50
CA TYR A 81 -10.73 -1.10 -17.82
C TYR A 81 -11.04 -1.35 -19.29
N GLU A 82 -10.20 -0.88 -20.21
CA GLU A 82 -10.37 -1.05 -21.65
C GLU A 82 -9.89 -2.44 -22.15
N SER A 83 -9.35 -3.27 -21.27
CA SER A 83 -8.81 -4.60 -21.61
C SER A 83 -9.91 -5.63 -21.83
N ASP A 84 -9.79 -6.44 -22.89
CA ASP A 84 -10.60 -7.63 -23.10
C ASP A 84 -10.24 -8.81 -22.16
N SER A 85 -9.24 -8.61 -21.29
CA SER A 85 -8.66 -9.66 -20.44
C SER A 85 -9.00 -9.47 -18.94
N MET A 86 -10.13 -8.87 -18.59
CA MET A 86 -10.51 -8.54 -17.20
C MET A 86 -10.39 -9.74 -16.24
N THR A 87 -10.85 -10.93 -16.68
CA THR A 87 -10.74 -12.16 -15.87
C THR A 87 -9.30 -12.57 -15.60
N ASP A 88 -8.39 -12.38 -16.57
CA ASP A 88 -6.98 -12.73 -16.41
C ASP A 88 -6.29 -11.70 -15.51
N ILE A 89 -6.64 -10.42 -15.62
CA ILE A 89 -6.19 -9.36 -14.72
C ILE A 89 -6.61 -9.68 -13.28
N ALA A 90 -7.89 -9.97 -13.05
CA ALA A 90 -8.40 -10.31 -11.72
C ALA A 90 -7.66 -11.52 -11.12
N ARG A 91 -7.42 -12.56 -11.93
CA ARG A 91 -6.63 -13.73 -11.51
C ARG A 91 -5.18 -13.39 -11.20
N ALA A 92 -4.55 -12.51 -11.97
CA ALA A 92 -3.17 -12.08 -11.73
C ALA A 92 -3.06 -11.27 -10.42
N VAL A 93 -3.98 -10.34 -10.18
CA VAL A 93 -4.01 -9.52 -8.96
C VAL A 93 -4.25 -10.35 -7.70
N TYR A 94 -4.96 -11.48 -7.81
CA TYR A 94 -5.15 -12.39 -6.67
C TYR A 94 -3.84 -12.94 -6.07
N SER A 95 -2.75 -12.87 -6.83
CA SER A 95 -1.41 -13.23 -6.34
C SER A 95 -0.65 -12.09 -5.65
N ALA A 96 -1.18 -10.87 -5.68
CA ALA A 96 -0.61 -9.74 -4.95
C ALA A 96 -0.81 -9.94 -3.45
N ASP A 97 0.12 -9.39 -2.68
CA ASP A 97 0.01 -9.39 -1.23
C ASP A 97 -1.24 -8.62 -0.77
N ASN A 98 -1.85 -9.05 0.33
CA ASN A 98 -3.07 -8.44 0.87
C ASN A 98 -2.97 -8.30 2.38
N PHE A 99 -3.71 -7.34 2.93
CA PHE A 99 -3.52 -6.86 4.29
C PHE A 99 -4.81 -6.89 5.10
N GLY A 100 -4.70 -7.05 6.41
CA GLY A 100 -5.78 -6.92 7.38
C GLY A 100 -6.82 -8.06 7.39
N GLY A 101 -6.60 -9.11 6.63
CA GLY A 101 -7.49 -10.26 6.53
C GLY A 101 -8.10 -10.45 5.14
N ASN A 102 -8.12 -11.70 4.69
CA ASN A 102 -8.53 -12.06 3.33
C ASN A 102 -9.44 -13.29 3.29
N ASN A 103 -9.98 -13.70 4.41
CA ASN A 103 -10.85 -14.86 4.51
C ASN A 103 -12.03 -14.61 5.45
N ARG A 104 -13.01 -15.52 5.43
CA ARG A 104 -14.26 -15.36 6.16
C ARG A 104 -14.10 -15.22 7.68
N ASN A 105 -13.07 -15.80 8.25
CA ASN A 105 -12.88 -15.81 9.71
C ASN A 105 -12.22 -14.51 10.20
N GLU A 106 -11.33 -13.96 9.38
CA GLU A 106 -10.60 -12.71 9.65
C GLU A 106 -11.36 -11.47 9.13
N GLY A 107 -12.34 -11.71 8.26
CA GLY A 107 -12.96 -10.66 7.48
C GLY A 107 -12.17 -10.37 6.19
N TYR A 108 -12.78 -9.64 5.28
CA TYR A 108 -12.14 -9.20 4.06
C TYR A 108 -11.94 -7.69 4.14
N THR A 109 -10.69 -7.24 4.12
CA THR A 109 -10.37 -5.81 4.08
C THR A 109 -10.34 -5.28 2.65
N ASN A 110 -10.13 -6.19 1.68
CA ASN A 110 -9.98 -5.85 0.26
C ASN A 110 -8.85 -4.85 -0.02
N MET A 111 -7.81 -4.89 0.81
CA MET A 111 -6.62 -4.06 0.63
C MET A 111 -5.49 -4.93 0.09
N VAL A 112 -4.93 -4.54 -1.05
CA VAL A 112 -3.81 -5.24 -1.68
C VAL A 112 -2.59 -4.33 -1.80
N ASP A 113 -1.39 -4.92 -1.85
CA ASP A 113 -0.16 -4.17 -2.13
C ASP A 113 -0.21 -3.56 -3.54
N LEU A 114 0.00 -2.24 -3.60
CA LEU A 114 -0.04 -1.51 -4.87
C LEU A 114 1.10 -1.94 -5.82
N LEU A 115 2.30 -2.21 -5.30
CA LEU A 115 3.42 -2.68 -6.13
C LEU A 115 3.13 -4.07 -6.71
N GLY A 116 2.60 -4.98 -5.89
CA GLY A 116 2.18 -6.32 -6.31
C GLY A 116 1.10 -6.26 -7.38
N LEU A 117 0.07 -5.44 -7.18
CA LEU A 117 -0.98 -5.21 -8.18
C LEU A 117 -0.39 -4.70 -9.50
N LEU A 118 0.45 -3.64 -9.45
CA LEU A 118 1.04 -3.05 -10.65
C LEU A 118 1.93 -4.06 -11.40
N ASN A 119 2.71 -4.87 -10.70
CA ASN A 119 3.51 -5.94 -11.31
C ASN A 119 2.61 -7.00 -11.97
N ALA A 120 1.52 -7.39 -11.32
CA ALA A 120 0.60 -8.40 -11.82
C ALA A 120 -0.14 -7.95 -13.09
N VAL A 121 -0.50 -6.66 -13.18
CA VAL A 121 -1.25 -6.13 -14.33
C VAL A 121 -0.37 -5.69 -15.49
N GLN A 122 0.94 -5.55 -15.30
CA GLN A 122 1.88 -5.06 -16.33
C GLN A 122 1.76 -5.77 -17.70
N PRO A 123 1.51 -7.10 -17.78
CA PRO A 123 1.32 -7.78 -19.07
C PRO A 123 0.06 -7.32 -19.84
N TYR A 124 -0.91 -6.74 -19.14
CA TYR A 124 -2.21 -6.31 -19.68
C TYR A 124 -2.31 -4.79 -19.79
N ALA A 125 -1.57 -4.09 -18.95
CA ALA A 125 -1.53 -2.63 -18.85
C ALA A 125 -0.07 -2.16 -18.84
N PRO A 126 0.57 -1.97 -20.00
CA PRO A 126 2.00 -1.60 -20.09
C PRO A 126 2.37 -0.31 -19.37
N SER A 127 1.42 0.63 -19.22
CA SER A 127 1.62 1.88 -18.45
C SER A 127 1.88 1.64 -16.96
N ALA A 128 1.61 0.43 -16.42
CA ALA A 128 1.96 0.04 -15.07
C ALA A 128 3.46 0.20 -14.78
N SER A 129 4.31 0.10 -15.80
CA SER A 129 5.76 0.35 -15.65
C SER A 129 6.08 1.77 -15.17
N ASP A 130 5.34 2.78 -15.65
CA ASP A 130 5.50 4.17 -15.18
C ASP A 130 4.92 4.34 -13.77
N ALA A 131 3.76 3.75 -13.48
CA ALA A 131 3.18 3.76 -12.14
C ALA A 131 4.12 3.11 -11.10
N ILE A 132 4.78 2.00 -11.43
CA ILE A 132 5.81 1.37 -10.59
C ILE A 132 6.98 2.33 -10.34
N ALA A 133 7.45 3.01 -11.38
CA ALA A 133 8.53 3.98 -11.23
C ALA A 133 8.12 5.15 -10.30
N LYS A 134 6.90 5.65 -10.46
CA LYS A 134 6.35 6.73 -9.61
C LYS A 134 6.09 6.28 -8.17
N LEU A 135 5.67 5.05 -7.96
CA LEU A 135 5.54 4.46 -6.63
C LEU A 135 6.90 4.43 -5.91
N LYS A 136 7.95 3.96 -6.60
CA LYS A 136 9.32 3.93 -6.07
C LYS A 136 9.94 5.31 -5.84
N GLU A 137 9.46 6.34 -6.55
CA GLU A 137 9.83 7.73 -6.27
C GLU A 137 9.09 8.29 -5.04
N ALA A 138 7.87 7.81 -4.78
CA ALA A 138 7.03 8.28 -3.68
C ALA A 138 7.39 7.61 -2.36
N VAL A 139 7.59 6.30 -2.34
CA VAL A 139 8.00 5.55 -1.14
C VAL A 139 9.50 5.74 -0.94
N ILE A 140 9.87 6.52 0.09
CA ILE A 140 11.27 6.88 0.36
C ILE A 140 12.02 5.73 1.04
N TYR A 141 11.34 5.06 1.97
CA TYR A 141 11.88 3.96 2.77
C TYR A 141 10.75 3.06 3.25
N SER A 142 11.00 1.76 3.37
CA SER A 142 10.07 0.80 3.95
C SER A 142 10.80 -0.31 4.69
N VAL A 143 10.10 -0.93 5.63
CA VAL A 143 10.48 -2.16 6.31
C VAL A 143 9.32 -3.14 6.25
N ASN A 144 9.62 -4.41 5.97
CA ASN A 144 8.63 -5.46 5.84
C ASN A 144 9.10 -6.71 6.58
N GLY A 145 8.17 -7.40 7.22
CA GLY A 145 8.41 -8.73 7.77
C GLY A 145 8.37 -9.81 6.70
N ASP A 146 8.74 -11.03 7.06
CA ASP A 146 8.92 -12.15 6.13
C ASP A 146 7.61 -12.51 5.38
N ASN A 147 6.44 -12.28 6.00
CA ASN A 147 5.14 -12.52 5.35
C ASN A 147 4.81 -11.50 4.24
N HIS A 148 5.45 -10.33 4.26
CA HIS A 148 5.21 -9.20 3.36
C HIS A 148 6.49 -8.70 2.67
N GLU A 149 7.47 -9.58 2.44
CA GLU A 149 8.81 -9.23 1.92
C GLU A 149 8.76 -8.40 0.62
N GLY A 150 7.71 -8.59 -0.19
CA GLY A 150 7.52 -7.89 -1.46
C GLY A 150 6.69 -6.61 -1.41
N ALA A 151 6.16 -6.22 -0.24
CA ALA A 151 5.26 -5.08 -0.12
C ALA A 151 5.93 -3.75 -0.50
N GLY A 152 5.19 -2.92 -1.25
CA GLY A 152 5.69 -1.69 -1.86
C GLY A 152 5.51 -0.42 -1.03
N GLY A 153 4.90 -0.51 0.14
CA GLY A 153 4.72 0.59 1.09
C GLY A 153 3.44 1.41 0.91
N LEU A 154 2.58 1.05 -0.05
CA LEU A 154 1.24 1.62 -0.23
C LEU A 154 0.25 0.52 -0.63
N SER A 155 -0.89 0.48 0.05
CA SER A 155 -1.99 -0.42 -0.30
C SER A 155 -3.08 0.29 -1.11
N LEU A 156 -3.86 -0.52 -1.81
CA LEU A 156 -4.98 -0.07 -2.63
C LEU A 156 -6.19 -0.96 -2.37
N TYR A 157 -7.39 -0.37 -2.31
CA TYR A 157 -8.62 -1.15 -2.29
C TYR A 157 -8.78 -1.93 -3.61
N TYR A 158 -8.91 -3.24 -3.50
CA TYR A 158 -9.23 -4.16 -4.59
C TYR A 158 -10.20 -5.23 -4.06
N PRO A 159 -11.45 -5.29 -4.55
CA PRO A 159 -12.46 -6.15 -3.97
C PRO A 159 -12.23 -7.63 -4.31
N LEU A 160 -11.48 -8.32 -3.47
CA LEU A 160 -11.33 -9.78 -3.54
C LEU A 160 -12.62 -10.50 -3.16
N SER A 161 -13.42 -9.90 -2.25
CA SER A 161 -14.73 -10.38 -1.86
C SER A 161 -15.59 -9.24 -1.30
N VAL A 162 -16.57 -8.81 -2.06
CA VAL A 162 -17.52 -7.75 -1.62
C VAL A 162 -18.46 -8.29 -0.56
N GLN A 163 -18.48 -7.68 0.63
CA GLN A 163 -19.34 -8.07 1.75
C GLN A 163 -20.68 -7.33 1.76
N GLY A 164 -20.78 -6.22 1.05
CA GLY A 164 -22.01 -5.43 0.93
C GLY A 164 -21.87 -4.21 0.04
N THR A 165 -22.98 -3.63 -0.37
CA THR A 165 -23.02 -2.45 -1.26
C THR A 165 -22.48 -1.18 -0.58
N GLU A 166 -22.49 -1.11 0.76
CA GLU A 166 -21.98 0.03 1.50
C GLU A 166 -20.47 0.22 1.29
N GLU A 167 -19.71 -0.88 1.26
CA GLU A 167 -18.26 -0.88 1.00
C GLU A 167 -17.93 -0.23 -0.34
N LEU A 168 -18.61 -0.65 -1.41
CA LEU A 168 -18.43 -0.07 -2.75
C LEU A 168 -18.86 1.40 -2.81
N SER A 169 -19.90 1.79 -2.06
CA SER A 169 -20.34 3.18 -1.98
C SER A 169 -19.27 4.07 -1.34
N VAL A 170 -18.69 3.63 -0.22
CA VAL A 170 -17.59 4.37 0.43
C VAL A 170 -16.39 4.48 -0.50
N PHE A 171 -16.02 3.39 -1.18
CA PHE A 171 -14.93 3.42 -2.15
C PHE A 171 -15.23 4.40 -3.30
N ALA A 172 -16.44 4.42 -3.85
CA ALA A 172 -16.83 5.33 -4.92
C ALA A 172 -16.71 6.81 -4.51
N ASP A 173 -17.01 7.13 -3.24
CA ASP A 173 -16.91 8.50 -2.72
C ASP A 173 -15.46 9.00 -2.59
N ILE A 174 -14.48 8.11 -2.41
CA ILE A 174 -13.08 8.48 -2.18
C ILE A 174 -12.15 8.19 -3.37
N CYS A 175 -12.57 7.34 -4.31
CA CYS A 175 -11.74 6.96 -5.46
C CYS A 175 -11.53 8.15 -6.39
N THR A 176 -10.27 8.53 -6.61
CA THR A 176 -9.89 9.67 -7.45
C THR A 176 -9.79 9.32 -8.94
N SER A 177 -9.65 8.02 -9.29
CA SER A 177 -9.58 7.52 -10.66
C SER A 177 -10.94 7.01 -11.12
N SER A 178 -11.55 7.69 -12.10
CA SER A 178 -12.81 7.23 -12.70
C SER A 178 -12.65 5.92 -13.48
N TYR A 179 -11.49 5.67 -14.07
CA TYR A 179 -11.19 4.41 -14.75
C TYR A 179 -11.04 3.25 -13.78
N TYR A 180 -10.36 3.47 -12.64
CA TYR A 180 -10.22 2.44 -11.63
C TYR A 180 -11.57 2.10 -10.99
N LEU A 181 -12.38 3.12 -10.70
CA LEU A 181 -13.73 2.92 -10.19
C LEU A 181 -14.58 2.11 -11.18
N ALA A 182 -14.55 2.46 -12.47
CA ALA A 182 -15.28 1.73 -13.50
C ALA A 182 -14.76 0.28 -13.67
N TYR A 183 -13.45 0.06 -13.55
CA TYR A 183 -12.87 -1.28 -13.56
C TYR A 183 -13.39 -2.11 -12.38
N VAL A 184 -13.33 -1.59 -11.16
CA VAL A 184 -13.80 -2.27 -9.94
C VAL A 184 -15.30 -2.58 -9.99
N ASP A 185 -16.11 -1.67 -10.56
CA ASP A 185 -17.56 -1.88 -10.73
C ASP A 185 -17.89 -2.95 -11.78
N SER A 186 -16.95 -3.23 -12.68
CA SER A 186 -17.14 -4.17 -13.81
C SER A 186 -16.53 -5.56 -13.55
N ALA A 187 -15.61 -5.67 -12.62
CA ALA A 187 -14.85 -6.88 -12.33
C ALA A 187 -15.56 -7.78 -11.33
#